data_9b945ff833f3cd3da86ccbfc45f13809
#
_entry.id   9b945ff833f3cd3da86ccbfc45f13809
#
_cell.length_a   1.000
_cell.length_b   1.000
_cell.length_c   1.000
_cell.angle_alpha   90.00
_cell.angle_beta   90.00
_cell.angle_gamma   90.00
#
_symmetry.space_group_name_H-M   'P 1'
#
loop_
_entity.id
_entity.type
_entity.pdbx_description
1 polymer ?
#
loop_
_entity_poly.entity_id
_entity_poly.type
_entity_poly.pdbx_seq_one_letter_code
_entity_poly.pdbx_strand_id
1 'polypeptide(L)'
;MYHNFLMKIKLEMIIKVVFVICTLFVLSVFHNKIMNFFRTTALVTQLLPSVPFKPLKYFSDSPKWEKVQYTSGNSIIQADLILPKKINKSGNPAILFSLGVAVNEPTNDLRLINLSEALARLGVIVLIPWTETQKTQYLSSEHEINALINGYQFLESLSQTKNDSIGIIGYCTGASMGLIAAANPEISNQVSYIVSFAGYHDLKNFSISILSSTGFSNGKTREWSPDTFAVNLVKRQLVNATLSKKESEIVSNIDFSKISLSDLKAYKFSSDSNSVINILYDTDYSDISRGMDNLPPKTLKWLGYNSPSHYNMNLRAPVFIMHDEADNIVPFEESQRMYDQISMYVPTEIAIFNLFQNEIQLHEDKSIKNDKIHLLSNGIKLFSQLNSIIGIIFK
;
A
#
# COMPACT_ATOMS: atom_id res chain seq x y z
N MET A 1 23.54 65.62 21.13
CA MET A 1 22.71 65.20 19.99
C MET A 1 23.40 64.12 19.12
N TYR A 2 24.65 64.31 18.69
CA TYR A 2 25.37 63.33 17.83
C TYR A 2 25.61 61.94 18.47
N HIS A 3 25.86 61.88 19.79
CA HIS A 3 26.10 60.63 20.52
C HIS A 3 24.85 59.75 20.58
N ASN A 4 23.66 60.35 20.78
CA ASN A 4 22.38 59.63 20.79
C ASN A 4 22.01 59.11 19.38
N PHE A 5 22.38 59.81 18.32
CA PHE A 5 22.17 59.40 16.95
C PHE A 5 23.02 58.18 16.57
N LEU A 6 24.30 58.16 16.91
CA LEU A 6 25.19 57.02 16.70
C LEU A 6 24.78 55.80 17.54
N MET A 7 24.29 55.98 18.74
CA MET A 7 23.80 54.90 19.58
C MET A 7 22.53 54.27 18.99
N LYS A 8 21.64 55.09 18.41
CA LYS A 8 20.41 54.60 17.74
C LYS A 8 20.75 53.78 16.47
N ILE A 9 21.69 54.22 15.66
CA ILE A 9 22.15 53.45 14.47
C ILE A 9 22.80 52.13 14.88
N LYS A 10 23.64 52.14 15.94
CA LYS A 10 24.23 50.87 16.44
C LYS A 10 23.15 49.91 16.98
N LEU A 11 22.15 50.42 17.68
CA LEU A 11 21.04 49.60 18.19
C LEU A 11 20.22 48.99 17.04
N GLU A 12 19.87 49.79 16.02
CA GLU A 12 19.14 49.28 14.85
C GLU A 12 19.94 48.22 14.08
N MET A 13 21.25 48.38 13.97
CA MET A 13 22.11 47.38 13.34
C MET A 13 22.18 46.08 14.14
N ILE A 14 22.30 46.18 15.49
CA ILE A 14 22.29 45.02 16.39
C ILE A 14 20.96 44.28 16.26
N ILE A 15 19.83 44.99 16.28
CA ILE A 15 18.50 44.39 16.13
C ILE A 15 18.38 43.61 14.79
N LYS A 16 18.85 44.21 13.68
CA LYS A 16 18.86 43.54 12.36
C LYS A 16 19.73 42.29 12.35
N VAL A 17 20.92 42.36 12.94
CA VAL A 17 21.81 41.20 13.07
C VAL A 17 21.22 40.10 13.92
N VAL A 18 20.64 40.43 15.07
CA VAL A 18 19.94 39.46 15.96
C VAL A 18 18.76 38.83 15.20
N PHE A 19 17.96 39.63 14.50
CA PHE A 19 16.83 39.11 13.71
C PHE A 19 17.30 38.13 12.63
N VAL A 20 18.38 38.46 11.89
CA VAL A 20 18.95 37.54 10.87
C VAL A 20 19.46 36.25 11.52
N ILE A 21 20.17 36.34 12.65
CA ILE A 21 20.64 35.15 13.39
C ILE A 21 19.48 34.28 13.86
N CYS A 22 18.47 34.89 14.47
CA CYS A 22 17.27 34.18 14.91
C CYS A 22 16.54 33.51 13.72
N THR A 23 16.44 34.23 12.60
CA THR A 23 15.83 33.67 11.37
C THR A 23 16.62 32.49 10.84
N LEU A 24 17.94 32.60 10.75
CA LEU A 24 18.83 31.52 10.32
C LEU A 24 18.77 30.33 11.29
N PHE A 25 18.70 30.58 12.58
CA PHE A 25 18.56 29.55 13.60
C PHE A 25 17.21 28.81 13.44
N VAL A 26 16.09 29.53 13.31
CA VAL A 26 14.78 28.94 13.05
C VAL A 26 14.78 28.13 11.77
N LEU A 27 15.33 28.68 10.67
CA LEU A 27 15.45 27.94 9.40
C LEU A 27 16.30 26.68 9.55
N SER A 28 17.39 26.73 10.32
CA SER A 28 18.24 25.56 10.58
C SER A 28 17.49 24.49 11.39
N VAL A 29 16.79 24.87 12.45
CA VAL A 29 16.04 23.93 13.31
C VAL A 29 14.87 23.30 12.57
N PHE A 30 14.18 24.06 11.73
CA PHE A 30 13.01 23.60 10.99
C PHE A 30 13.34 23.17 9.55
N HIS A 31 14.60 23.16 9.16
CA HIS A 31 15.03 22.86 7.80
C HIS A 31 14.39 21.58 7.25
N ASN A 32 14.52 20.47 7.97
CA ASN A 32 13.98 19.18 7.53
C ASN A 32 12.46 19.20 7.39
N LYS A 33 11.75 19.85 8.31
CA LYS A 33 10.27 19.98 8.24
C LYS A 33 9.84 20.81 7.02
N ILE A 34 10.55 21.91 6.76
CA ILE A 34 10.30 22.78 5.61
C ILE A 34 10.58 22.02 4.32
N MET A 35 11.72 21.33 4.23
CA MET A 35 12.07 20.53 3.05
C MET A 35 11.08 19.41 2.80
N ASN A 36 10.62 18.71 3.86
CA ASN A 36 9.61 17.65 3.73
C ASN A 36 8.29 18.22 3.23
N PHE A 37 7.85 19.37 3.75
CA PHE A 37 6.65 20.06 3.24
C PHE A 37 6.77 20.38 1.74
N PHE A 38 7.91 20.91 1.29
CA PHE A 38 8.13 21.20 -0.15
C PHE A 38 8.17 19.93 -1.00
N ARG A 39 8.84 18.86 -0.53
CA ARG A 39 8.86 17.56 -1.22
C ARG A 39 7.45 16.97 -1.33
N THR A 40 6.68 17.00 -0.25
CA THR A 40 5.30 16.52 -0.24
C THR A 40 4.42 17.33 -1.19
N THR A 41 4.54 18.67 -1.15
CA THR A 41 3.81 19.54 -2.06
C THR A 41 4.16 19.25 -3.52
N ALA A 42 5.45 19.09 -3.82
CA ALA A 42 5.90 18.76 -5.17
C ALA A 42 5.42 17.37 -5.62
N LEU A 43 5.41 16.37 -4.74
CA LEU A 43 4.88 15.04 -5.00
C LEU A 43 3.37 15.11 -5.29
N VAL A 44 2.59 15.72 -4.40
CA VAL A 44 1.13 15.82 -4.55
C VAL A 44 0.76 16.55 -5.84
N THR A 45 1.38 17.69 -6.13
CA THR A 45 1.12 18.43 -7.38
C THR A 45 1.55 17.66 -8.63
N GLN A 46 2.57 16.79 -8.54
CA GLN A 46 2.97 15.92 -9.64
C GLN A 46 1.93 14.84 -9.91
N LEU A 47 1.30 14.31 -8.85
CA LEU A 47 0.36 13.18 -8.96
C LEU A 47 -1.06 13.62 -9.36
N LEU A 48 -1.52 14.81 -8.95
CA LEU A 48 -2.87 15.28 -9.22
C LEU A 48 -3.05 15.68 -10.70
N PRO A 49 -3.94 15.01 -11.47
CA PRO A 49 -4.17 15.33 -12.89
C PRO A 49 -4.69 16.76 -13.11
N SER A 50 -5.50 17.28 -12.19
CA SER A 50 -6.10 18.62 -12.23
C SER A 50 -5.08 19.76 -12.11
N VAL A 51 -3.87 19.49 -11.59
CA VAL A 51 -2.81 20.49 -11.44
C VAL A 51 -1.93 20.54 -12.69
N PRO A 52 -2.00 21.59 -13.51
CA PRO A 52 -1.26 21.66 -14.77
C PRO A 52 0.26 21.85 -14.58
N PHE A 53 0.66 22.51 -13.48
CA PHE A 53 2.06 22.73 -13.16
C PHE A 53 2.65 21.54 -12.43
N LYS A 54 3.68 20.92 -13.01
CA LYS A 54 4.37 19.72 -12.51
C LYS A 54 5.81 20.08 -12.08
N PRO A 55 6.01 20.59 -10.84
CA PRO A 55 7.29 21.16 -10.43
C PRO A 55 8.46 20.17 -10.57
N LEU A 56 8.25 18.89 -10.24
CA LEU A 56 9.32 17.90 -10.34
C LEU A 56 9.85 17.71 -11.77
N LYS A 57 9.00 17.87 -12.79
CA LYS A 57 9.45 17.81 -14.20
C LYS A 57 10.31 19.00 -14.61
N TYR A 58 10.12 20.16 -13.97
CA TYR A 58 10.86 21.38 -14.30
C TYR A 58 12.17 21.51 -13.51
N PHE A 59 12.18 21.06 -12.25
CA PHE A 59 13.30 21.31 -11.33
C PHE A 59 14.18 20.09 -11.05
N SER A 60 13.89 18.95 -11.68
CA SER A 60 14.72 17.74 -11.58
C SER A 60 14.92 17.07 -12.92
N ASP A 61 16.05 16.37 -13.05
CA ASP A 61 16.35 15.56 -14.23
C ASP A 61 15.42 14.35 -14.35
N SER A 62 15.25 13.83 -15.56
CA SER A 62 14.47 12.61 -15.79
C SER A 62 15.17 11.40 -15.17
N PRO A 63 14.43 10.53 -14.46
CA PRO A 63 14.97 9.30 -13.90
C PRO A 63 15.35 8.32 -15.01
N LYS A 64 16.17 7.34 -14.65
CA LYS A 64 16.56 6.23 -15.52
C LYS A 64 15.73 4.99 -15.18
N TRP A 65 15.11 4.38 -16.18
CA TRP A 65 14.42 3.11 -16.06
C TRP A 65 15.34 1.97 -16.54
N GLU A 66 15.41 0.91 -15.73
CA GLU A 66 16.16 -0.30 -16.04
C GLU A 66 15.28 -1.52 -15.78
N LYS A 67 15.29 -2.49 -16.72
CA LYS A 67 14.76 -3.83 -16.47
C LYS A 67 15.85 -4.63 -15.75
N VAL A 68 15.53 -5.12 -14.60
CA VAL A 68 16.43 -5.95 -13.78
C VAL A 68 15.78 -7.28 -13.44
N GLN A 69 16.58 -8.21 -12.97
CA GLN A 69 16.08 -9.49 -12.49
C GLN A 69 16.86 -9.92 -11.25
N TYR A 70 16.20 -10.66 -10.37
CA TYR A 70 16.82 -11.26 -9.21
C TYR A 70 16.24 -12.65 -8.94
N THR A 71 17.00 -13.49 -8.22
CA THR A 71 16.57 -14.85 -7.91
C THR A 71 15.70 -14.86 -6.65
N SER A 72 14.64 -15.66 -6.66
CA SER A 72 13.78 -15.93 -5.51
C SER A 72 13.49 -17.44 -5.47
N GLY A 73 14.18 -18.18 -4.58
CA GLY A 73 14.16 -19.63 -4.60
C GLY A 73 14.65 -20.19 -5.94
N ASN A 74 13.81 -20.96 -6.60
CA ASN A 74 14.08 -21.53 -7.93
C ASN A 74 13.59 -20.66 -9.08
N SER A 75 13.07 -19.47 -8.82
CA SER A 75 12.47 -18.58 -9.82
C SER A 75 13.31 -17.33 -10.06
N ILE A 76 13.22 -16.80 -11.27
CA ILE A 76 13.78 -15.50 -11.63
C ILE A 76 12.64 -14.50 -11.65
N ILE A 77 12.73 -13.46 -10.82
CA ILE A 77 11.76 -12.39 -10.76
C ILE A 77 12.22 -11.24 -11.64
N GLN A 78 11.36 -10.82 -12.55
CA GLN A 78 11.55 -9.62 -13.36
C GLN A 78 11.12 -8.40 -12.55
N ALA A 79 11.84 -7.28 -12.66
CA ALA A 79 11.49 -6.05 -11.98
C ALA A 79 11.88 -4.82 -12.79
N ASP A 80 11.15 -3.73 -12.57
CA ASP A 80 11.53 -2.41 -13.02
C ASP A 80 12.30 -1.70 -11.90
N LEU A 81 13.51 -1.22 -12.21
CA LEU A 81 14.33 -0.41 -11.33
C LEU A 81 14.36 1.03 -11.87
N ILE A 82 13.86 1.97 -11.07
CA ILE A 82 13.84 3.37 -11.42
C ILE A 82 14.85 4.10 -10.55
N LEU A 83 15.87 4.64 -11.20
CA LEU A 83 17.00 5.32 -10.55
C LEU A 83 16.87 6.83 -10.69
N PRO A 84 17.12 7.60 -9.62
CA PRO A 84 17.31 9.04 -9.73
C PRO A 84 18.51 9.34 -10.61
N LYS A 85 18.47 10.46 -11.35
CA LYS A 85 19.59 10.89 -12.22
C LYS A 85 20.87 11.14 -11.42
N LYS A 86 20.72 11.67 -10.20
CA LYS A 86 21.85 11.96 -9.30
C LYS A 86 21.83 10.98 -8.14
N ILE A 87 22.92 10.23 -8.00
CA ILE A 87 23.16 9.36 -6.88
C ILE A 87 24.00 10.09 -5.84
N ASN A 88 23.54 10.12 -4.60
CA ASN A 88 24.26 10.71 -3.48
C ASN A 88 25.48 9.86 -3.11
N LYS A 89 26.50 10.48 -2.59
CA LYS A 89 27.71 9.76 -2.14
C LYS A 89 27.43 8.77 -0.99
N SER A 90 26.45 9.08 -0.15
CA SER A 90 25.97 8.21 0.93
C SER A 90 24.90 7.21 0.52
N GLY A 91 24.60 7.12 -0.77
CA GLY A 91 23.46 6.37 -1.29
C GLY A 91 22.14 7.17 -1.24
N ASN A 92 21.12 6.63 -1.87
CA ASN A 92 19.77 7.18 -1.93
C ASN A 92 18.79 6.29 -1.15
N PRO A 93 17.76 6.85 -0.52
CA PRO A 93 16.68 6.06 0.04
C PRO A 93 16.03 5.21 -1.07
N ALA A 94 15.51 4.05 -0.69
CA ALA A 94 14.92 3.13 -1.65
C ALA A 94 13.53 2.64 -1.21
N ILE A 95 12.72 2.27 -2.19
CA ILE A 95 11.37 1.74 -2.01
C ILE A 95 11.22 0.46 -2.82
N LEU A 96 10.77 -0.58 -2.14
CA LEU A 96 10.21 -1.77 -2.77
C LEU A 96 8.70 -1.58 -2.90
N PHE A 97 8.17 -1.54 -4.12
CA PHE A 97 6.72 -1.59 -4.34
C PHE A 97 6.21 -3.03 -4.28
N SER A 98 5.20 -3.26 -3.46
CA SER A 98 4.42 -4.48 -3.42
C SER A 98 3.05 -4.22 -4.02
N LEU A 99 2.89 -4.58 -5.28
CA LEU A 99 1.63 -4.38 -6.00
C LEU A 99 0.65 -5.52 -5.72
N GLY A 100 -0.63 -5.19 -5.73
CA GLY A 100 -1.70 -6.17 -5.65
C GLY A 100 -1.87 -6.97 -6.94
N VAL A 101 -2.98 -7.67 -7.02
CA VAL A 101 -3.40 -8.35 -8.24
C VAL A 101 -3.58 -7.31 -9.35
N ALA A 102 -2.75 -7.38 -10.37
CA ALA A 102 -2.75 -6.43 -11.47
C ALA A 102 -3.23 -7.09 -12.78
N VAL A 103 -4.06 -6.36 -13.51
CA VAL A 103 -4.51 -6.79 -14.84
C VAL A 103 -3.44 -6.51 -15.90
N ASN A 104 -2.63 -5.47 -15.67
CA ASN A 104 -1.61 -4.99 -16.60
C ASN A 104 -0.22 -5.00 -15.96
N GLU A 105 0.80 -5.12 -16.78
CA GLU A 105 2.18 -4.91 -16.33
C GLU A 105 2.35 -3.50 -15.74
N PRO A 106 3.23 -3.33 -14.71
CA PRO A 106 3.48 -2.04 -14.05
C PRO A 106 3.81 -0.90 -15.01
N THR A 107 4.59 -1.19 -16.05
CA THR A 107 4.98 -0.22 -17.09
C THR A 107 3.81 0.25 -17.98
N ASN A 108 2.63 -0.33 -17.86
CA ASN A 108 1.42 0.06 -18.59
C ASN A 108 0.43 0.84 -17.71
N ASP A 109 0.67 0.96 -16.39
CA ASP A 109 -0.15 1.76 -15.50
C ASP A 109 0.45 3.17 -15.33
N LEU A 110 -0.16 4.17 -15.96
CA LEU A 110 0.30 5.57 -15.92
C LEU A 110 0.35 6.14 -14.49
N ARG A 111 -0.48 5.65 -13.57
CA ARG A 111 -0.51 6.11 -12.18
C ARG A 111 0.76 5.65 -11.46
N LEU A 112 1.12 4.38 -11.64
CA LEU A 112 2.33 3.80 -11.07
C LEU A 112 3.58 4.42 -11.68
N ILE A 113 3.61 4.63 -13.01
CA ILE A 113 4.69 5.33 -13.70
C ILE A 113 4.87 6.73 -13.12
N ASN A 114 3.79 7.51 -13.02
CA ASN A 114 3.85 8.87 -12.50
C ASN A 114 4.34 8.93 -11.04
N LEU A 115 3.89 8.01 -10.19
CA LEU A 115 4.32 7.92 -8.79
C LEU A 115 5.81 7.54 -8.70
N SER A 116 6.21 6.51 -9.42
CA SER A 116 7.61 6.01 -9.41
C SER A 116 8.57 7.05 -9.95
N GLU A 117 8.22 7.73 -11.05
CA GLU A 117 9.02 8.85 -11.58
C GLU A 117 9.07 10.03 -10.61
N ALA A 118 7.97 10.37 -9.95
CA ALA A 118 7.94 11.47 -8.99
C ALA A 118 8.86 11.18 -7.80
N LEU A 119 8.83 9.97 -7.27
CA LEU A 119 9.72 9.51 -6.20
C LEU A 119 11.19 9.52 -6.64
N ALA A 120 11.48 9.02 -7.84
CA ALA A 120 12.84 9.01 -8.36
C ALA A 120 13.36 10.43 -8.65
N ARG A 121 12.50 11.36 -9.09
CA ARG A 121 12.84 12.80 -9.22
C ARG A 121 13.12 13.47 -7.87
N LEU A 122 12.53 12.99 -6.79
CA LEU A 122 12.86 13.40 -5.41
C LEU A 122 14.17 12.77 -4.91
N GLY A 123 14.75 11.82 -5.63
CA GLY A 123 16.00 11.16 -5.26
C GLY A 123 15.82 9.79 -4.61
N VAL A 124 14.66 9.14 -4.77
CA VAL A 124 14.37 7.80 -4.23
C VAL A 124 14.61 6.74 -5.31
N ILE A 125 15.29 5.66 -4.98
CA ILE A 125 15.39 4.47 -5.84
C ILE A 125 14.09 3.67 -5.69
N VAL A 126 13.50 3.23 -6.81
CA VAL A 126 12.24 2.47 -6.78
C VAL A 126 12.42 1.14 -7.48
N LEU A 127 12.06 0.04 -6.81
CA LEU A 127 12.01 -1.32 -7.38
C LEU A 127 10.57 -1.79 -7.43
N ILE A 128 10.13 -2.24 -8.61
CA ILE A 128 8.79 -2.76 -8.85
C ILE A 128 8.91 -4.19 -9.38
N PRO A 129 8.84 -5.22 -8.52
CA PRO A 129 8.82 -6.60 -8.98
C PRO A 129 7.51 -6.93 -9.70
N TRP A 130 7.61 -7.83 -10.67
CA TRP A 130 6.48 -8.34 -11.45
C TRP A 130 6.45 -9.86 -11.37
N THR A 131 5.59 -10.38 -10.53
CA THR A 131 5.52 -11.81 -10.22
C THR A 131 4.47 -12.54 -11.06
N GLU A 132 4.58 -13.86 -11.14
CA GLU A 132 3.57 -14.69 -11.84
C GLU A 132 2.21 -14.65 -11.11
N THR A 133 2.20 -14.49 -9.81
CA THR A 133 0.96 -14.39 -9.03
C THR A 133 0.16 -13.13 -9.38
N GLN A 134 0.83 -12.02 -9.62
CA GLN A 134 0.21 -10.80 -10.12
C GLN A 134 -0.40 -11.01 -11.51
N LYS A 135 0.34 -11.64 -12.42
CA LYS A 135 -0.12 -11.93 -13.79
C LYS A 135 -1.32 -12.87 -13.82
N THR A 136 -1.33 -13.89 -12.98
CA THR A 136 -2.39 -14.89 -12.90
C THR A 136 -3.55 -14.48 -12.01
N GLN A 137 -3.52 -13.29 -11.43
CA GLN A 137 -4.54 -12.75 -10.53
C GLN A 137 -4.75 -13.60 -9.26
N TYR A 138 -3.71 -14.19 -8.72
CA TYR A 138 -3.76 -14.81 -7.39
C TYR A 138 -3.66 -13.74 -6.30
N LEU A 139 -4.41 -13.92 -5.20
CA LEU A 139 -4.36 -12.98 -4.07
C LEU A 139 -3.01 -13.02 -3.38
N SER A 140 -2.42 -14.21 -3.26
CA SER A 140 -1.18 -14.41 -2.56
C SER A 140 -0.64 -15.83 -2.70
N SER A 141 0.65 -15.95 -2.53
CA SER A 141 1.33 -17.23 -2.38
C SER A 141 2.63 -17.02 -1.60
N GLU A 142 3.17 -18.10 -1.04
CA GLU A 142 4.52 -18.10 -0.45
C GLU A 142 5.58 -17.57 -1.44
N HIS A 143 5.40 -17.88 -2.71
CA HIS A 143 6.25 -17.39 -3.78
C HIS A 143 6.27 -15.86 -3.87
N GLU A 144 5.12 -15.20 -3.74
CA GLU A 144 4.98 -13.74 -3.75
C GLU A 144 5.73 -13.11 -2.58
N ILE A 145 5.52 -13.63 -1.37
CA ILE A 145 6.17 -13.13 -0.14
C ILE A 145 7.69 -13.28 -0.27
N ASN A 146 8.17 -14.43 -0.73
CA ASN A 146 9.59 -14.67 -0.95
C ASN A 146 10.16 -13.76 -2.05
N ALA A 147 9.42 -13.47 -3.11
CA ALA A 147 9.82 -12.53 -4.13
C ALA A 147 10.01 -11.12 -3.56
N LEU A 148 9.15 -10.67 -2.64
CA LEU A 148 9.29 -9.39 -1.97
C LEU A 148 10.50 -9.36 -1.02
N ILE A 149 10.74 -10.42 -0.24
CA ILE A 149 11.90 -10.53 0.64
C ILE A 149 13.20 -10.42 -0.18
N ASN A 150 13.33 -11.22 -1.24
CA ASN A 150 14.51 -11.21 -2.10
C ASN A 150 14.63 -9.89 -2.90
N GLY A 151 13.52 -9.25 -3.27
CA GLY A 151 13.51 -7.90 -3.87
C GLY A 151 14.04 -6.83 -2.92
N TYR A 152 13.72 -6.93 -1.63
CA TYR A 152 14.29 -6.08 -0.59
C TYR A 152 15.82 -6.28 -0.48
N GLN A 153 16.26 -7.53 -0.39
CA GLN A 153 17.69 -7.90 -0.33
C GLN A 153 18.44 -7.48 -1.61
N PHE A 154 17.77 -7.54 -2.77
CA PHE A 154 18.32 -7.00 -4.03
C PHE A 154 18.56 -5.48 -3.93
N LEU A 155 17.58 -4.70 -3.42
CA LEU A 155 17.78 -3.25 -3.18
C LEU A 155 18.93 -2.98 -2.21
N GLU A 156 19.03 -3.76 -1.14
CA GLU A 156 20.10 -3.64 -0.14
C GLU A 156 21.49 -3.92 -0.74
N SER A 157 21.58 -4.78 -1.73
CA SER A 157 22.83 -5.13 -2.43
C SER A 157 23.32 -4.06 -3.40
N LEU A 158 22.47 -3.10 -3.79
CA LEU A 158 22.84 -2.05 -4.71
C LEU A 158 23.74 -1.00 -4.05
N SER A 159 24.90 -0.71 -4.63
CA SER A 159 25.83 0.30 -4.11
C SER A 159 25.25 1.74 -4.09
N GLN A 160 24.18 1.98 -4.83
CA GLN A 160 23.46 3.24 -4.87
C GLN A 160 22.45 3.42 -3.73
N THR A 161 22.11 2.35 -3.05
CA THR A 161 21.10 2.37 -1.98
C THR A 161 21.71 2.76 -0.64
N LYS A 162 21.00 3.57 0.11
CA LYS A 162 21.26 3.86 1.52
C LYS A 162 20.49 2.81 2.37
N ASN A 163 21.21 1.81 2.90
CA ASN A 163 20.60 0.61 3.49
C ASN A 163 19.72 0.87 4.72
N ASP A 164 19.98 1.95 5.47
CA ASP A 164 19.15 2.38 6.61
C ASP A 164 17.91 3.20 6.20
N SER A 165 17.60 3.28 4.90
CA SER A 165 16.48 4.04 4.34
C SER A 165 15.75 3.26 3.24
N ILE A 166 15.54 1.95 3.44
CA ILE A 166 14.76 1.11 2.52
C ILE A 166 13.40 0.83 3.15
N GLY A 167 12.32 1.23 2.45
CA GLY A 167 10.94 0.96 2.87
C GLY A 167 10.19 0.06 1.91
N ILE A 168 9.05 -0.44 2.37
CA ILE A 168 8.11 -1.22 1.56
C ILE A 168 6.82 -0.42 1.43
N ILE A 169 6.37 -0.18 0.19
CA ILE A 169 5.08 0.45 -0.09
C ILE A 169 4.21 -0.57 -0.80
N GLY A 170 3.10 -0.94 -0.16
CA GLY A 170 2.15 -1.87 -0.72
C GLY A 170 0.83 -1.21 -1.10
N TYR A 171 0.21 -1.73 -2.16
CA TYR A 171 -1.10 -1.31 -2.64
C TYR A 171 -2.04 -2.51 -2.76
N CYS A 172 -3.28 -2.38 -2.28
CA CYS A 172 -4.31 -3.41 -2.32
C CYS A 172 -3.80 -4.72 -1.64
N THR A 173 -3.99 -5.89 -2.25
CA THR A 173 -3.45 -7.16 -1.74
C THR A 173 -1.92 -7.13 -1.57
N GLY A 174 -1.22 -6.34 -2.37
CA GLY A 174 0.22 -6.14 -2.21
C GLY A 174 0.60 -5.45 -0.91
N ALA A 175 -0.26 -4.58 -0.38
CA ALA A 175 -0.04 -3.99 0.94
C ALA A 175 -0.03 -5.05 2.05
N SER A 176 -0.93 -6.02 1.98
CA SER A 176 -0.99 -7.15 2.90
C SER A 176 0.25 -8.04 2.78
N MET A 177 0.67 -8.34 1.53
CA MET A 177 1.89 -9.14 1.28
C MET A 177 3.15 -8.40 1.73
N GLY A 178 3.22 -7.08 1.50
CA GLY A 178 4.31 -6.24 1.97
C GLY A 178 4.47 -6.25 3.49
N LEU A 179 3.37 -6.25 4.24
CA LEU A 179 3.38 -6.39 5.70
C LEU A 179 3.90 -7.76 6.14
N ILE A 180 3.46 -8.85 5.49
CA ILE A 180 3.93 -10.20 5.80
C ILE A 180 5.43 -10.32 5.49
N ALA A 181 5.88 -9.82 4.33
CA ALA A 181 7.30 -9.81 3.97
C ALA A 181 8.13 -9.00 4.97
N ALA A 182 7.66 -7.79 5.35
CA ALA A 182 8.35 -6.95 6.32
C ALA A 182 8.45 -7.55 7.73
N ALA A 183 7.56 -8.47 8.08
CA ALA A 183 7.57 -9.23 9.33
C ALA A 183 8.50 -10.44 9.29
N ASN A 184 9.06 -10.80 8.13
CA ASN A 184 9.97 -11.94 8.00
C ASN A 184 11.30 -11.66 8.71
N PRO A 185 11.81 -12.60 9.54
CA PRO A 185 13.07 -12.42 10.30
C PRO A 185 14.27 -12.05 9.43
N GLU A 186 14.29 -12.43 8.15
CA GLU A 186 15.40 -12.13 7.24
C GLU A 186 15.58 -10.64 6.97
N ILE A 187 14.48 -9.84 6.99
CA ILE A 187 14.54 -8.42 6.65
C ILE A 187 13.90 -7.51 7.70
N SER A 188 13.15 -8.06 8.68
CA SER A 188 12.31 -7.24 9.59
C SER A 188 13.09 -6.19 10.39
N ASN A 189 14.37 -6.44 10.71
CA ASN A 189 15.22 -5.50 11.44
C ASN A 189 15.82 -4.41 10.53
N GLN A 190 15.79 -4.59 9.22
CA GLN A 190 16.38 -3.67 8.24
C GLN A 190 15.33 -2.76 7.60
N VAL A 191 14.06 -3.21 7.52
CA VAL A 191 12.98 -2.40 6.96
C VAL A 191 12.83 -1.11 7.75
N SER A 192 12.94 0.04 7.07
CA SER A 192 12.92 1.36 7.70
C SER A 192 11.50 1.89 7.95
N TYR A 193 10.55 1.54 7.08
CA TYR A 193 9.13 1.91 7.19
C TYR A 193 8.30 1.06 6.25
N ILE A 194 6.99 0.99 6.54
CA ILE A 194 6.01 0.28 5.72
C ILE A 194 4.84 1.21 5.45
N VAL A 195 4.39 1.26 4.19
CA VAL A 195 3.18 1.97 3.79
C VAL A 195 2.19 0.94 3.25
N SER A 196 1.03 0.84 3.90
CA SER A 196 -0.08 -0.01 3.49
C SER A 196 -1.21 0.85 2.94
N PHE A 197 -1.42 0.81 1.62
CA PHE A 197 -2.53 1.51 0.97
C PHE A 197 -3.60 0.49 0.58
N ALA A 198 -4.79 0.60 1.18
CA ALA A 198 -5.95 -0.23 0.90
C ALA A 198 -5.69 -1.76 1.01
N GLY A 199 -4.84 -2.17 1.96
CA GLY A 199 -4.59 -3.58 2.26
C GLY A 199 -5.67 -4.19 3.16
N TYR A 200 -5.90 -5.50 3.02
CA TYR A 200 -6.63 -6.25 4.03
C TYR A 200 -5.68 -6.64 5.19
N HIS A 201 -6.24 -6.79 6.38
CA HIS A 201 -5.49 -7.19 7.56
C HIS A 201 -5.62 -8.69 7.84
N ASP A 202 -6.81 -9.25 7.61
CA ASP A 202 -7.09 -10.66 7.82
C ASP A 202 -7.89 -11.21 6.63
N LEU A 203 -7.31 -12.19 5.93
CA LEU A 203 -7.89 -12.73 4.68
C LEU A 203 -9.23 -13.43 4.91
N LYS A 204 -9.44 -14.05 6.10
CA LYS A 204 -10.72 -14.67 6.44
C LYS A 204 -11.80 -13.60 6.64
N ASN A 205 -11.52 -12.55 7.44
CA ASN A 205 -12.43 -11.43 7.65
C ASN A 205 -12.74 -10.69 6.37
N PHE A 206 -11.73 -10.44 5.55
CA PHE A 206 -11.89 -9.83 4.23
C PHE A 206 -12.80 -10.70 3.33
N SER A 207 -12.59 -12.02 3.32
CA SER A 207 -13.45 -12.95 2.55
C SER A 207 -14.91 -12.92 3.04
N ILE A 208 -15.13 -12.87 4.35
CA ILE A 208 -16.48 -12.72 4.93
C ILE A 208 -17.12 -11.41 4.45
N SER A 209 -16.38 -10.30 4.51
CA SER A 209 -16.88 -8.99 4.07
C SER A 209 -17.27 -8.99 2.58
N ILE A 210 -16.44 -9.58 1.72
CA ILE A 210 -16.71 -9.71 0.28
C ILE A 210 -17.96 -10.54 0.01
N LEU A 211 -18.09 -11.70 0.64
CA LEU A 211 -19.18 -12.64 0.38
C LEU A 211 -20.51 -12.12 0.93
N SER A 212 -20.51 -11.46 2.08
CA SER A 212 -21.70 -10.90 2.72
C SER A 212 -22.05 -9.48 2.27
N SER A 213 -21.22 -8.86 1.44
CA SER A 213 -21.38 -7.43 1.06
C SER A 213 -21.44 -6.49 2.29
N THR A 214 -20.62 -6.78 3.31
CA THR A 214 -20.69 -6.10 4.62
C THR A 214 -19.32 -5.69 5.11
N GLY A 215 -19.12 -4.39 5.37
CA GLY A 215 -17.98 -3.92 6.16
C GLY A 215 -18.23 -4.19 7.65
N PHE A 216 -17.23 -4.65 8.38
CA PHE A 216 -17.34 -4.95 9.80
C PHE A 216 -16.16 -4.40 10.60
N SER A 217 -16.44 -3.58 11.62
CA SER A 217 -15.44 -3.09 12.57
C SER A 217 -16.09 -2.75 13.91
N ASN A 218 -15.38 -3.02 15.01
CA ASN A 218 -15.79 -2.66 16.38
C ASN A 218 -17.21 -3.11 16.75
N GLY A 219 -17.58 -4.32 16.34
CA GLY A 219 -18.90 -4.90 16.62
C GLY A 219 -20.05 -4.32 15.80
N LYS A 220 -19.76 -3.47 14.79
CA LYS A 220 -20.75 -2.85 13.91
C LYS A 220 -20.58 -3.34 12.48
N THR A 221 -21.71 -3.56 11.83
CA THR A 221 -21.79 -3.86 10.40
C THR A 221 -22.20 -2.61 9.63
N ARG A 222 -21.67 -2.45 8.42
CA ARG A 222 -22.04 -1.43 7.46
C ARG A 222 -22.36 -2.10 6.12
N GLU A 223 -23.44 -1.70 5.48
CA GLU A 223 -23.69 -2.11 4.09
C GLU A 223 -22.53 -1.63 3.20
N TRP A 224 -22.02 -2.53 2.38
CA TRP A 224 -20.92 -2.28 1.47
C TRP A 224 -21.16 -3.07 0.19
N SER A 225 -20.83 -2.47 -0.94
CA SER A 225 -21.05 -3.10 -2.25
C SER A 225 -19.69 -3.41 -2.89
N PRO A 226 -19.20 -4.65 -2.76
CA PRO A 226 -17.93 -5.03 -3.37
C PRO A 226 -18.03 -5.05 -4.90
N ASP A 227 -16.91 -4.72 -5.54
CA ASP A 227 -16.77 -4.86 -6.99
C ASP A 227 -16.86 -6.33 -7.42
N THR A 228 -17.52 -6.58 -8.54
CA THR A 228 -17.71 -7.94 -9.08
C THR A 228 -16.38 -8.66 -9.32
N PHE A 229 -15.34 -7.93 -9.71
CA PHE A 229 -13.99 -8.48 -9.86
C PHE A 229 -13.47 -9.01 -8.52
N ALA A 230 -13.59 -8.23 -7.43
CA ALA A 230 -13.14 -8.64 -6.10
C ALA A 230 -13.91 -9.87 -5.59
N VAL A 231 -15.23 -9.91 -5.81
CA VAL A 231 -16.08 -11.06 -5.45
C VAL A 231 -15.62 -12.33 -6.17
N ASN A 232 -15.44 -12.25 -7.50
CA ASN A 232 -14.99 -13.40 -8.30
C ASN A 232 -13.57 -13.84 -7.91
N LEU A 233 -12.69 -12.89 -7.61
CA LEU A 233 -11.33 -13.16 -7.18
C LEU A 233 -11.32 -13.95 -5.87
N VAL A 234 -12.03 -13.49 -4.84
CA VAL A 234 -12.09 -14.15 -3.52
C VAL A 234 -12.73 -15.54 -3.64
N LYS A 235 -13.84 -15.67 -4.37
CA LYS A 235 -14.48 -16.96 -4.62
C LYS A 235 -13.50 -17.96 -5.26
N ARG A 236 -12.80 -17.53 -6.31
CA ARG A 236 -11.80 -18.36 -6.99
C ARG A 236 -10.64 -18.77 -6.08
N GLN A 237 -10.17 -17.86 -5.24
CA GLN A 237 -9.08 -18.13 -4.30
C GLN A 237 -9.46 -19.16 -3.24
N LEU A 238 -10.65 -19.02 -2.63
CA LEU A 238 -11.17 -19.99 -1.65
C LEU A 238 -11.32 -21.38 -2.26
N VAL A 239 -11.84 -21.45 -3.49
CA VAL A 239 -11.93 -22.67 -4.27
C VAL A 239 -10.55 -23.29 -4.48
N ASN A 240 -9.59 -22.53 -5.02
CA ASN A 240 -8.25 -23.04 -5.31
C ASN A 240 -7.48 -23.48 -4.04
N ALA A 241 -7.70 -22.81 -2.92
CA ALA A 241 -7.09 -23.19 -1.65
C ALA A 241 -7.65 -24.50 -1.07
N THR A 242 -8.85 -24.88 -1.47
CA THR A 242 -9.58 -26.03 -0.89
C THR A 242 -9.60 -27.24 -1.81
N LEU A 243 -9.91 -27.04 -3.08
CA LEU A 243 -10.13 -28.12 -4.04
C LEU A 243 -8.85 -28.90 -4.32
N SER A 244 -9.03 -30.17 -4.69
CA SER A 244 -7.98 -30.97 -5.31
C SER A 244 -7.64 -30.41 -6.72
N LYS A 245 -6.47 -30.74 -7.24
CA LYS A 245 -6.06 -30.31 -8.58
C LYS A 245 -7.13 -30.64 -9.64
N LYS A 246 -7.68 -31.86 -9.57
CA LYS A 246 -8.73 -32.33 -10.50
C LYS A 246 -10.02 -31.50 -10.39
N GLU A 247 -10.43 -31.15 -9.17
CA GLU A 247 -11.62 -30.32 -8.94
C GLU A 247 -11.37 -28.86 -9.35
N SER A 248 -10.17 -28.33 -9.08
CA SER A 248 -9.76 -27.00 -9.53
C SER A 248 -9.78 -26.84 -11.05
N GLU A 249 -9.40 -27.86 -11.81
CA GLU A 249 -9.48 -27.87 -13.28
C GLU A 249 -10.94 -27.74 -13.77
N ILE A 250 -11.90 -28.35 -13.05
CA ILE A 250 -13.34 -28.24 -13.38
C ILE A 250 -13.82 -26.80 -13.23
N VAL A 251 -13.38 -26.11 -12.16
CA VAL A 251 -13.88 -24.78 -11.81
C VAL A 251 -13.01 -23.62 -12.33
N SER A 252 -11.85 -23.90 -12.91
CA SER A 252 -10.87 -22.87 -13.32
C SER A 252 -11.44 -21.84 -14.31
N ASN A 253 -12.38 -22.27 -15.15
CA ASN A 253 -13.02 -21.43 -16.17
C ASN A 253 -14.45 -20.98 -15.79
N ILE A 254 -14.88 -21.24 -14.54
CA ILE A 254 -16.22 -20.89 -14.10
C ILE A 254 -16.24 -19.42 -13.68
N ASP A 255 -17.16 -18.67 -14.24
CA ASP A 255 -17.56 -17.37 -13.74
C ASP A 255 -18.59 -17.54 -12.62
N PHE A 256 -18.13 -17.40 -11.37
CA PHE A 256 -18.98 -17.57 -10.20
C PHE A 256 -20.12 -16.55 -10.08
N SER A 257 -20.10 -15.48 -10.87
CA SER A 257 -21.22 -14.52 -10.94
C SER A 257 -22.37 -15.01 -11.81
N LYS A 258 -22.14 -16.04 -12.64
CA LYS A 258 -23.09 -16.51 -13.66
C LYS A 258 -23.59 -17.93 -13.43
N ILE A 259 -22.85 -18.75 -12.68
CA ILE A 259 -23.25 -20.14 -12.40
C ILE A 259 -24.11 -20.19 -11.15
N SER A 260 -25.18 -20.98 -11.19
CA SER A 260 -26.01 -21.24 -10.00
C SER A 260 -25.36 -22.29 -9.08
N LEU A 261 -25.73 -22.26 -7.79
CA LEU A 261 -25.28 -23.27 -6.83
C LEU A 261 -25.72 -24.69 -7.25
N SER A 262 -26.95 -24.84 -7.80
CA SER A 262 -27.46 -26.13 -8.29
C SER A 262 -26.61 -26.68 -9.46
N ASP A 263 -26.24 -25.82 -10.40
CA ASP A 263 -25.41 -26.24 -11.54
C ASP A 263 -23.99 -26.61 -11.08
N LEU A 264 -23.45 -25.88 -10.12
CA LEU A 264 -22.14 -26.20 -9.56
C LEU A 264 -22.17 -27.52 -8.77
N LYS A 265 -23.23 -27.78 -8.00
CA LYS A 265 -23.42 -29.04 -7.26
C LYS A 265 -23.65 -30.27 -8.16
N ALA A 266 -24.00 -30.07 -9.44
CA ALA A 266 -24.08 -31.19 -10.39
C ALA A 266 -22.71 -31.84 -10.63
N TYR A 267 -21.62 -31.11 -10.40
CA TYR A 267 -20.29 -31.70 -10.33
C TYR A 267 -20.13 -32.37 -8.96
N LYS A 268 -19.69 -33.63 -8.96
CA LYS A 268 -19.50 -34.40 -7.73
C LYS A 268 -18.20 -34.00 -7.04
N PHE A 269 -18.27 -33.00 -6.19
CA PHE A 269 -17.15 -32.54 -5.37
C PHE A 269 -16.99 -33.36 -4.08
N SER A 270 -15.79 -33.35 -3.51
CA SER A 270 -15.50 -33.88 -2.17
C SER A 270 -16.30 -33.14 -1.07
N SER A 271 -16.37 -33.71 0.13
CA SER A 271 -17.01 -33.07 1.28
C SER A 271 -16.39 -31.70 1.60
N ASP A 272 -15.07 -31.64 1.59
CA ASP A 272 -14.29 -30.41 1.86
C ASP A 272 -14.58 -29.33 0.81
N SER A 273 -14.64 -29.70 -0.45
CA SER A 273 -14.95 -28.78 -1.54
C SER A 273 -16.40 -28.27 -1.46
N ASN A 274 -17.34 -29.15 -1.10
CA ASN A 274 -18.74 -28.76 -0.91
C ASN A 274 -18.93 -27.77 0.25
N SER A 275 -18.13 -27.87 1.33
CA SER A 275 -18.18 -26.91 2.43
C SER A 275 -17.87 -25.48 1.97
N VAL A 276 -16.84 -25.30 1.16
CA VAL A 276 -16.48 -24.01 0.55
C VAL A 276 -17.55 -23.55 -0.42
N ILE A 277 -17.97 -24.41 -1.35
CA ILE A 277 -18.98 -24.09 -2.37
C ILE A 277 -20.27 -23.56 -1.74
N ASN A 278 -20.73 -24.14 -0.63
CA ASN A 278 -21.91 -23.65 0.06
C ASN A 278 -21.74 -22.21 0.55
N ILE A 279 -20.60 -21.88 1.17
CA ILE A 279 -20.32 -20.54 1.68
C ILE A 279 -20.29 -19.50 0.55
N LEU A 280 -19.78 -19.86 -0.66
CA LEU A 280 -19.68 -18.92 -1.79
C LEU A 280 -21.03 -18.39 -2.29
N TYR A 281 -22.14 -19.04 -1.94
CA TYR A 281 -23.50 -18.67 -2.36
C TYR A 281 -24.38 -18.24 -1.18
N ASP A 282 -23.82 -18.20 0.03
CA ASP A 282 -24.48 -17.60 1.16
C ASP A 282 -24.35 -16.06 1.08
N THR A 283 -25.29 -15.36 1.71
CA THR A 283 -25.32 -13.89 1.76
C THR A 283 -25.47 -13.37 3.18
N ASP A 284 -25.81 -14.25 4.14
CA ASP A 284 -25.90 -13.85 5.53
C ASP A 284 -24.53 -13.82 6.19
N TYR A 285 -24.20 -12.69 6.81
CA TYR A 285 -22.91 -12.48 7.47
C TYR A 285 -22.60 -13.55 8.53
N SER A 286 -23.59 -13.91 9.36
CA SER A 286 -23.41 -14.85 10.48
C SER A 286 -23.21 -16.27 9.97
N ASP A 287 -23.95 -16.67 8.92
CA ASP A 287 -23.84 -18.00 8.32
C ASP A 287 -22.53 -18.15 7.55
N ILE A 288 -22.11 -17.13 6.78
CA ILE A 288 -20.80 -17.08 6.13
C ILE A 288 -19.69 -17.16 7.19
N SER A 289 -19.76 -16.35 8.25
CA SER A 289 -18.75 -16.34 9.31
C SER A 289 -18.60 -17.71 9.96
N ARG A 290 -19.73 -18.34 10.32
CA ARG A 290 -19.76 -19.71 10.88
C ARG A 290 -19.20 -20.73 9.90
N GLY A 291 -19.56 -20.63 8.63
CA GLY A 291 -19.05 -21.49 7.58
C GLY A 291 -17.53 -21.35 7.41
N MET A 292 -17.01 -20.13 7.44
CA MET A 292 -15.57 -19.85 7.35
C MET A 292 -14.78 -20.40 8.55
N ASP A 293 -15.38 -20.47 9.76
CA ASP A 293 -14.77 -21.10 10.93
C ASP A 293 -14.65 -22.63 10.79
N ASN A 294 -15.53 -23.23 10.02
CA ASN A 294 -15.61 -24.68 9.80
C ASN A 294 -14.98 -25.15 8.48
N LEU A 295 -14.19 -24.30 7.82
CA LEU A 295 -13.46 -24.68 6.62
C LEU A 295 -12.43 -25.80 6.89
N PRO A 296 -12.06 -26.58 5.87
CA PRO A 296 -11.03 -27.60 6.01
C PRO A 296 -9.72 -27.03 6.57
N PRO A 297 -8.97 -27.78 7.39
CA PRO A 297 -7.73 -27.31 8.02
C PRO A 297 -6.70 -26.76 7.02
N LYS A 298 -6.63 -27.34 5.82
CA LYS A 298 -5.77 -26.84 4.74
C LYS A 298 -6.14 -25.41 4.34
N THR A 299 -7.44 -25.13 4.20
CA THR A 299 -7.94 -23.81 3.81
C THR A 299 -7.75 -22.79 4.93
N LEU A 300 -8.03 -23.18 6.18
CA LEU A 300 -7.78 -22.32 7.35
C LEU A 300 -6.29 -21.96 7.48
N LYS A 301 -5.39 -22.93 7.26
CA LYS A 301 -3.95 -22.70 7.26
C LYS A 301 -3.54 -21.72 6.15
N TRP A 302 -4.11 -21.88 4.96
CA TRP A 302 -3.84 -20.97 3.83
C TRP A 302 -4.34 -19.55 4.12
N LEU A 303 -5.55 -19.40 4.68
CA LEU A 303 -6.07 -18.11 5.11
C LEU A 303 -5.15 -17.44 6.13
N GLY A 304 -4.73 -18.16 7.17
CA GLY A 304 -3.83 -17.65 8.20
C GLY A 304 -2.46 -17.26 7.64
N TYR A 305 -1.86 -18.10 6.79
CA TYR A 305 -0.58 -17.80 6.15
C TYR A 305 -0.60 -16.49 5.33
N ASN A 306 -1.73 -16.18 4.73
CA ASN A 306 -1.92 -14.99 3.90
C ASN A 306 -2.55 -13.80 4.64
N SER A 307 -2.63 -13.84 5.96
CA SER A 307 -3.21 -12.78 6.80
C SER A 307 -2.13 -12.04 7.57
N PRO A 308 -1.90 -10.73 7.31
CA PRO A 308 -0.98 -9.91 8.11
C PRO A 308 -1.22 -10.00 9.62
N SER A 309 -2.47 -10.19 10.04
CA SER A 309 -2.86 -10.33 11.45
C SER A 309 -2.06 -11.36 12.23
N HIS A 310 -1.56 -12.40 11.57
CA HIS A 310 -0.75 -13.45 12.19
C HIS A 310 0.73 -13.06 12.39
N TYR A 311 1.16 -11.93 11.85
CA TYR A 311 2.56 -11.49 11.83
C TYR A 311 2.81 -10.16 12.54
N ASN A 312 1.79 -9.52 13.09
CA ASN A 312 1.87 -8.18 13.69
C ASN A 312 3.00 -8.05 14.72
N MET A 313 3.17 -9.06 15.58
CA MET A 313 4.19 -9.07 16.63
C MET A 313 5.64 -9.15 16.11
N ASN A 314 5.81 -9.51 14.84
CA ASN A 314 7.12 -9.62 14.20
C ASN A 314 7.53 -8.33 13.46
N LEU A 315 6.62 -7.39 13.29
CA LEU A 315 6.92 -6.08 12.71
C LEU A 315 7.88 -5.30 13.60
N ARG A 316 8.81 -4.55 13.01
CA ARG A 316 9.80 -3.71 13.69
C ARG A 316 9.79 -2.27 13.20
N ALA A 317 9.38 -2.07 11.97
CA ALA A 317 9.31 -0.77 11.31
C ALA A 317 8.00 -0.01 11.63
N PRO A 318 8.00 1.32 11.65
CA PRO A 318 6.77 2.10 11.70
C PRO A 318 5.89 1.83 10.48
N VAL A 319 4.57 1.81 10.69
CA VAL A 319 3.56 1.50 9.67
C VAL A 319 2.67 2.70 9.41
N PHE A 320 2.51 3.06 8.15
CA PHE A 320 1.61 4.10 7.66
C PHE A 320 0.48 3.45 6.89
N ILE A 321 -0.74 3.56 7.40
CA ILE A 321 -1.94 2.96 6.81
C ILE A 321 -2.75 4.06 6.12
N MET A 322 -3.10 3.83 4.87
CA MET A 322 -3.95 4.73 4.08
C MET A 322 -5.08 3.95 3.43
N HIS A 323 -6.30 4.51 3.46
CA HIS A 323 -7.44 3.88 2.81
C HIS A 323 -8.44 4.92 2.32
N ASP A 324 -9.03 4.68 1.15
CA ASP A 324 -10.18 5.46 0.70
C ASP A 324 -11.47 4.82 1.25
N GLU A 325 -12.32 5.63 1.90
CA GLU A 325 -13.57 5.18 2.51
C GLU A 325 -14.56 4.61 1.49
N ALA A 326 -14.43 5.04 0.23
CA ALA A 326 -15.27 4.59 -0.89
C ALA A 326 -14.70 3.38 -1.65
N ASP A 327 -13.64 2.75 -1.14
CA ASP A 327 -13.06 1.56 -1.76
C ASP A 327 -14.08 0.42 -1.83
N ASN A 328 -14.30 -0.09 -3.04
CA ASN A 328 -15.20 -1.20 -3.31
C ASN A 328 -14.45 -2.54 -3.58
N ILE A 329 -13.11 -2.55 -3.44
CA ILE A 329 -12.28 -3.75 -3.56
C ILE A 329 -11.94 -4.31 -2.18
N VAL A 330 -11.48 -3.45 -1.27
CA VAL A 330 -11.17 -3.80 0.12
C VAL A 330 -11.92 -2.82 1.03
N PRO A 331 -12.76 -3.30 1.98
CA PRO A 331 -13.48 -2.41 2.86
C PRO A 331 -12.50 -1.73 3.83
N PHE A 332 -12.65 -0.42 4.05
CA PHE A 332 -11.72 0.36 4.88
C PHE A 332 -11.66 -0.10 6.34
N GLU A 333 -12.64 -0.87 6.80
CA GLU A 333 -12.68 -1.51 8.10
C GLU A 333 -11.50 -2.48 8.30
N GLU A 334 -10.95 -3.04 7.21
CA GLU A 334 -9.71 -3.83 7.27
C GLU A 334 -8.53 -2.98 7.74
N SER A 335 -8.42 -1.74 7.23
CA SER A 335 -7.38 -0.81 7.68
C SER A 335 -7.59 -0.32 9.12
N GLN A 336 -8.82 -0.18 9.58
CA GLN A 336 -9.09 0.12 10.99
C GLN A 336 -8.62 -1.02 11.90
N ARG A 337 -8.98 -2.28 11.58
CA ARG A 337 -8.51 -3.46 12.32
C ARG A 337 -6.98 -3.59 12.27
N MET A 338 -6.37 -3.31 11.12
CA MET A 338 -4.92 -3.29 10.95
C MET A 338 -4.28 -2.28 11.91
N TYR A 339 -4.80 -1.05 11.97
CA TYR A 339 -4.31 -0.03 12.89
C TYR A 339 -4.46 -0.45 14.35
N ASP A 340 -5.65 -0.90 14.76
CA ASP A 340 -5.95 -1.27 16.14
C ASP A 340 -4.99 -2.36 16.65
N GLN A 341 -4.59 -3.29 15.79
CA GLN A 341 -3.73 -4.40 16.18
C GLN A 341 -2.24 -4.09 16.02
N ILE A 342 -1.81 -3.47 14.92
CA ILE A 342 -0.38 -3.20 14.67
C ILE A 342 0.14 -2.11 15.62
N SER A 343 -0.67 -1.11 15.97
CA SER A 343 -0.28 -0.03 16.88
C SER A 343 0.11 -0.49 18.28
N MET A 344 -0.25 -1.72 18.64
CA MET A 344 0.19 -2.35 19.91
C MET A 344 1.67 -2.77 19.89
N TYR A 345 2.30 -2.88 18.72
CA TYR A 345 3.65 -3.43 18.55
C TYR A 345 4.65 -2.40 18.01
N VAL A 346 4.23 -1.55 17.07
CA VAL A 346 5.09 -0.55 16.42
C VAL A 346 4.37 0.77 16.25
N PRO A 347 5.11 1.91 16.13
CA PRO A 347 4.51 3.19 15.79
C PRO A 347 3.68 3.07 14.51
N THR A 348 2.41 3.46 14.58
CA THR A 348 1.47 3.30 13.48
C THR A 348 0.64 4.56 13.31
N GLU A 349 0.54 5.05 12.07
CA GLU A 349 -0.34 6.15 11.68
C GLU A 349 -1.41 5.64 10.73
N ILE A 350 -2.63 6.18 10.80
CA ILE A 350 -3.72 5.85 9.90
C ILE A 350 -4.37 7.11 9.31
N ALA A 351 -4.65 7.08 8.02
CA ALA A 351 -5.46 8.09 7.34
C ALA A 351 -6.55 7.41 6.51
N ILE A 352 -7.80 7.57 6.96
CA ILE A 352 -8.99 7.23 6.18
C ILE A 352 -9.51 8.51 5.55
N PHE A 353 -9.65 8.51 4.25
CA PHE A 353 -10.07 9.68 3.46
C PHE A 353 -11.04 9.25 2.37
N ASN A 354 -11.65 10.23 1.71
CA ASN A 354 -12.59 10.00 0.62
C ASN A 354 -12.29 11.02 -0.50
N LEU A 355 -11.34 10.68 -1.39
CA LEU A 355 -10.77 11.61 -2.36
C LEU A 355 -10.65 11.06 -3.78
N PHE A 356 -10.41 9.76 -3.93
CA PHE A 356 -9.90 9.25 -5.20
C PHE A 356 -10.95 9.05 -6.28
N GLN A 357 -12.23 9.06 -5.96
CA GLN A 357 -13.28 8.90 -6.97
C GLN A 357 -13.35 10.03 -8.00
N ASN A 358 -12.84 11.23 -7.69
CA ASN A 358 -12.93 12.37 -8.58
C ASN A 358 -11.64 12.67 -9.38
N GLU A 359 -10.46 12.33 -8.89
CA GLU A 359 -9.20 12.71 -9.52
C GLU A 359 -8.26 11.53 -9.85
N ILE A 360 -8.29 10.47 -9.05
CA ILE A 360 -7.56 9.23 -9.31
C ILE A 360 -8.61 8.12 -9.40
N GLN A 361 -9.12 7.88 -10.59
CA GLN A 361 -10.12 6.83 -10.84
C GLN A 361 -9.56 5.44 -10.48
N LEU A 362 -9.51 5.14 -9.19
CA LEU A 362 -9.22 3.79 -8.70
C LEU A 362 -10.48 2.94 -8.68
N HIS A 363 -11.66 3.57 -8.54
CA HIS A 363 -12.96 2.90 -8.46
C HIS A 363 -14.02 3.71 -9.21
N GLU A 364 -14.97 3.05 -9.87
CA GLU A 364 -16.00 3.69 -10.72
C GLU A 364 -17.27 4.15 -9.99
N ASP A 365 -17.28 4.37 -8.68
CA ASP A 365 -18.51 4.72 -7.98
C ASP A 365 -18.86 6.22 -8.07
N LYS A 366 -20.14 6.51 -8.36
CA LYS A 366 -20.65 7.84 -8.75
C LYS A 366 -21.26 8.65 -7.59
N SER A 367 -21.14 8.24 -6.33
CA SER A 367 -21.99 8.73 -5.24
C SER A 367 -21.44 9.87 -4.37
N ILE A 368 -20.27 10.44 -4.64
CA ILE A 368 -19.67 11.46 -3.76
C ILE A 368 -20.31 12.82 -3.97
N LYS A 369 -20.87 13.37 -2.91
CA LYS A 369 -21.30 14.78 -2.84
C LYS A 369 -20.07 15.70 -2.89
N ASN A 370 -20.06 16.63 -3.88
CA ASN A 370 -19.04 17.68 -4.04
C ASN A 370 -19.13 18.73 -2.91
N ASP A 371 -18.85 18.33 -1.67
CA ASP A 371 -18.68 19.27 -0.56
C ASP A 371 -17.22 19.74 -0.49
N LYS A 372 -16.97 21.00 -0.78
CA LYS A 372 -15.63 21.60 -0.77
C LYS A 372 -14.94 21.50 0.59
N ILE A 373 -15.69 21.55 1.69
CA ILE A 373 -15.14 21.43 3.04
C ILE A 373 -14.70 19.99 3.28
N HIS A 374 -15.47 19.02 2.83
CA HIS A 374 -15.13 17.60 2.92
C HIS A 374 -13.88 17.28 2.10
N LEU A 375 -13.78 17.76 0.86
CA LEU A 375 -12.61 17.60 0.02
C LEU A 375 -11.35 18.23 0.64
N LEU A 376 -11.46 19.43 1.21
CA LEU A 376 -10.33 20.09 1.89
C LEU A 376 -9.88 19.30 3.12
N SER A 377 -10.83 18.86 3.96
CA SER A 377 -10.51 18.07 5.17
C SER A 377 -9.79 16.76 4.82
N ASN A 378 -10.29 16.02 3.83
CA ASN A 378 -9.66 14.77 3.37
C ASN A 378 -8.31 15.02 2.69
N GLY A 379 -8.19 16.12 1.92
CA GLY A 379 -6.92 16.55 1.34
C GLY A 379 -5.86 16.85 2.39
N ILE A 380 -6.23 17.50 3.49
CA ILE A 380 -5.32 17.76 4.62
C ILE A 380 -4.89 16.46 5.29
N LYS A 381 -5.80 15.51 5.52
CA LYS A 381 -5.48 14.20 6.10
C LYS A 381 -4.45 13.45 5.24
N LEU A 382 -4.73 13.34 3.92
CA LEU A 382 -3.82 12.69 2.99
C LEU A 382 -2.46 13.41 2.92
N PHE A 383 -2.46 14.74 2.83
CA PHE A 383 -1.23 15.52 2.80
C PHE A 383 -0.40 15.33 4.07
N SER A 384 -1.03 15.34 5.24
CA SER A 384 -0.36 15.12 6.53
C SER A 384 0.31 13.75 6.58
N GLN A 385 -0.41 12.69 6.17
CA GLN A 385 0.14 11.34 6.12
C GLN A 385 1.31 11.22 5.13
N LEU A 386 1.16 11.78 3.92
CA LEU A 386 2.26 11.81 2.95
C LEU A 386 3.46 12.59 3.47
N ASN A 387 3.25 13.68 4.22
CA ASN A 387 4.33 14.46 4.81
C ASN A 387 5.07 13.67 5.90
N SER A 388 4.38 12.86 6.71
CA SER A 388 4.99 11.92 7.66
C SER A 388 5.84 10.88 6.92
N ILE A 389 5.30 10.28 5.85
CA ILE A 389 6.01 9.29 5.02
C ILE A 389 7.26 9.90 4.37
N ILE A 390 7.15 11.08 3.76
CA ILE A 390 8.29 11.80 3.19
C ILE A 390 9.33 12.11 4.28
N GLY A 391 8.87 12.46 5.47
CA GLY A 391 9.74 12.71 6.62
C GLY A 391 10.59 11.52 7.02
N ILE A 392 10.06 10.29 6.92
CA ILE A 392 10.81 9.08 7.27
C ILE A 392 11.72 8.62 6.11
N ILE A 393 11.29 8.79 4.86
CA ILE A 393 12.09 8.47 3.67
C ILE A 393 13.40 9.28 3.64
N PHE A 394 13.35 10.55 4.04
CA PHE A 394 14.48 11.49 3.93
C PHE A 394 15.13 11.81 5.30
N LYS A 395 14.95 10.96 6.29
CA LYS A 395 15.60 11.05 7.59
C LYS A 395 17.05 10.57 7.51
#